data_321d742e8f5d27b0701ccde3c82a50b1
#
_entry.id   321d742e8f5d27b0701ccde3c82a50b1
#
_cell.length_a   1.000
_cell.length_b   1.000
_cell.length_c   1.000
_cell.angle_alpha   90.00
_cell.angle_beta   90.00
_cell.angle_gamma   90.00
#
_symmetry.space_group_name_H-M   'P 1'
#
loop_
_entity.id
_entity.type
_entity.pdbx_description
1 polymer ?
#
loop_
_entity_poly.entity_id
_entity_poly.type
_entity_poly.pdbx_seq_one_letter_code
_entity_poly.pdbx_strand_id
1 'polypeptide(L)'
;MITDSALDFLARRMRLLGYDIVTVRGARLEELFEAARREGRTVLRLSPRHPRRYADVASLAVPRDNPEAALRGIAAAFEPAGPPFSRCPVCNTALERRHAVEARGEVPGRVLRSGSGLSHCPNCGKWYWEGSHVERMRAWLERVLGRPLAPSAPDRSDSGAPPEEPRGS
;
A
#
# COMPACT_ATOMS: atom_id res chain seq x y z
N MET A 1 4.70 -10.00 0.78
CA MET A 1 5.97 -10.06 0.00
C MET A 1 7.07 -9.30 0.72
N ILE A 2 8.33 -9.49 0.33
CA ILE A 2 9.49 -8.81 0.90
C ILE A 2 10.52 -8.50 -0.21
N THR A 3 11.23 -7.39 -0.11
CA THR A 3 12.24 -6.97 -1.08
C THR A 3 13.35 -6.15 -0.43
N ASP A 4 14.42 -5.89 -1.16
CA ASP A 4 15.50 -4.99 -0.77
C ASP A 4 15.28 -3.54 -1.23
N SER A 5 16.23 -2.66 -0.93
CA SER A 5 16.17 -1.24 -1.30
C SER A 5 16.15 -0.99 -2.80
N ALA A 6 16.67 -1.91 -3.62
CA ALA A 6 16.72 -1.73 -5.07
C ALA A 6 15.34 -1.72 -5.73
N LEU A 7 14.34 -2.32 -5.07
CA LEU A 7 12.95 -2.36 -5.51
C LEU A 7 12.01 -1.49 -4.65
N ASP A 8 12.54 -0.58 -3.78
CA ASP A 8 11.68 0.24 -2.91
C ASP A 8 10.69 1.11 -3.70
N PHE A 9 11.10 1.62 -4.87
CA PHE A 9 10.21 2.38 -5.75
C PHE A 9 9.00 1.56 -6.26
N LEU A 10 9.23 0.29 -6.55
CA LEU A 10 8.19 -0.66 -6.97
C LEU A 10 7.31 -1.04 -5.78
N ALA A 11 7.93 -1.34 -4.63
CA ALA A 11 7.22 -1.65 -3.39
C ALA A 11 6.25 -0.53 -2.98
N ARG A 12 6.66 0.74 -3.10
CA ARG A 12 5.79 1.90 -2.81
C ARG A 12 4.55 1.94 -3.69
N ARG A 13 4.68 1.65 -4.99
CA ARG A 13 3.56 1.59 -5.93
C ARG A 13 2.62 0.42 -5.64
N MET A 14 3.19 -0.73 -5.32
CA MET A 14 2.40 -1.90 -4.95
C MET A 14 1.64 -1.70 -3.62
N ARG A 15 2.23 -0.99 -2.65
CA ARG A 15 1.52 -0.59 -1.41
C ARG A 15 0.32 0.31 -1.69
N LEU A 16 0.41 1.21 -2.66
CA LEU A 16 -0.74 2.01 -3.12
C LEU A 16 -1.86 1.14 -3.71
N LEU A 17 -1.52 -0.02 -4.27
CA LEU A 17 -2.48 -1.01 -4.75
C LEU A 17 -3.01 -1.95 -3.63
N GLY A 18 -2.60 -1.74 -2.38
CA GLY A 18 -3.03 -2.54 -1.22
C GLY A 18 -2.18 -3.77 -0.92
N TYR A 19 -1.06 -3.97 -1.64
CA TYR A 19 -0.18 -5.11 -1.38
C TYR A 19 0.67 -4.92 -0.12
N ASP A 20 0.80 -5.98 0.67
CA ASP A 20 1.72 -6.04 1.80
C ASP A 20 3.14 -6.40 1.30
N ILE A 21 3.99 -5.38 1.17
CA ILE A 21 5.38 -5.54 0.77
C ILE A 21 6.32 -4.84 1.74
N VAL A 22 7.13 -5.63 2.44
CA VAL A 22 8.17 -5.12 3.32
C VAL A 22 9.44 -4.81 2.51
N THR A 23 10.09 -3.67 2.77
CA THR A 23 11.41 -3.34 2.24
C THR A 23 12.45 -3.46 3.35
N VAL A 24 13.41 -4.36 3.18
CA VAL A 24 14.54 -4.51 4.11
C VAL A 24 15.71 -3.69 3.56
N ARG A 25 16.04 -2.60 4.26
CA ARG A 25 17.08 -1.67 3.82
C ARG A 25 18.46 -2.16 4.23
N GLY A 26 19.42 -2.10 3.30
CA GLY A 26 20.81 -2.47 3.55
C GLY A 26 21.04 -3.98 3.76
N ALA A 27 20.03 -4.81 3.60
CA ALA A 27 20.15 -6.24 3.75
C ALA A 27 20.97 -6.85 2.61
N ARG A 28 21.85 -7.79 2.95
CA ARG A 28 22.45 -8.71 1.98
C ARG A 28 21.39 -9.70 1.50
N LEU A 29 21.63 -10.30 0.34
CA LEU A 29 20.70 -11.26 -0.28
C LEU A 29 20.31 -12.39 0.69
N GLU A 30 21.28 -12.90 1.45
CA GLU A 30 21.06 -13.97 2.43
C GLU A 30 20.12 -13.53 3.55
N GLU A 31 20.35 -12.35 4.11
CA GLU A 31 19.51 -11.78 5.18
C GLU A 31 18.06 -11.56 4.71
N LEU A 32 17.91 -11.14 3.45
CA LEU A 32 16.59 -11.00 2.83
C LEU A 32 15.85 -12.32 2.73
N PHE A 33 16.53 -13.39 2.27
CA PHE A 33 15.92 -14.72 2.15
C PHE A 33 15.64 -15.34 3.53
N GLU A 34 16.51 -15.16 4.52
CA GLU A 34 16.25 -15.63 5.89
C GLU A 34 15.06 -14.89 6.52
N ALA A 35 14.94 -13.59 6.31
CA ALA A 35 13.77 -12.84 6.75
C ALA A 35 12.49 -13.36 6.05
N ALA A 36 12.54 -13.59 4.74
CA ALA A 36 11.43 -14.14 3.98
C ALA A 36 10.99 -15.51 4.50
N ARG A 37 11.95 -16.41 4.76
CA ARG A 37 11.70 -17.74 5.32
C ARG A 37 11.00 -17.67 6.67
N ARG A 38 11.54 -16.83 7.58
CA ARG A 38 11.00 -16.65 8.93
C ARG A 38 9.57 -16.09 8.92
N GLU A 39 9.26 -15.19 7.98
CA GLU A 39 7.98 -14.50 7.90
C GLU A 39 6.99 -15.14 6.90
N GLY A 40 7.37 -16.23 6.23
CA GLY A 40 6.54 -16.87 5.21
C GLY A 40 6.24 -15.96 4.00
N ARG A 41 7.20 -15.08 3.62
CA ARG A 41 7.02 -14.09 2.56
C ARG A 41 7.69 -14.51 1.26
N THR A 42 7.09 -14.16 0.13
CA THR A 42 7.71 -14.30 -1.18
C THR A 42 8.71 -13.16 -1.42
N VAL A 43 9.93 -13.49 -1.84
CA VAL A 43 10.97 -12.52 -2.19
C VAL A 43 10.73 -11.95 -3.58
N LEU A 44 10.64 -10.63 -3.71
CA LEU A 44 10.74 -9.94 -4.99
C LEU A 44 12.21 -9.61 -5.25
N ARG A 45 12.76 -9.99 -6.39
CA ARG A 45 14.17 -9.83 -6.71
C ARG A 45 14.40 -9.38 -8.15
N LEU A 46 15.50 -8.68 -8.39
CA LEU A 46 15.93 -8.30 -9.74
C LEU A 46 16.68 -9.42 -10.46
N SER A 47 17.45 -10.21 -9.70
CA SER A 47 18.22 -11.31 -10.29
C SER A 47 17.31 -12.43 -10.78
N PRO A 48 17.48 -12.94 -12.00
CA PRO A 48 16.73 -14.10 -12.49
C PRO A 48 17.15 -15.41 -11.77
N ARG A 49 18.33 -15.44 -11.17
CA ARG A 49 18.84 -16.65 -10.48
C ARG A 49 18.27 -16.76 -9.08
N HIS A 50 17.62 -17.90 -8.80
CA HIS A 50 17.21 -18.26 -7.44
C HIS A 50 18.38 -18.94 -6.72
N PRO A 51 18.77 -18.47 -5.52
CA PRO A 51 19.86 -19.11 -4.79
C PRO A 51 19.46 -20.52 -4.34
N ARG A 52 20.26 -21.53 -4.69
CA ARG A 52 19.98 -22.96 -4.39
C ARG A 52 19.76 -23.22 -2.90
N ARG A 53 20.49 -22.52 -2.03
CA ARG A 53 20.37 -22.61 -0.56
C ARG A 53 18.97 -22.28 -0.05
N TYR A 54 18.20 -21.50 -0.81
CA TYR A 54 16.85 -21.02 -0.45
C TYR A 54 15.78 -21.57 -1.38
N ALA A 55 15.97 -22.79 -1.91
CA ALA A 55 15.01 -23.43 -2.82
C ALA A 55 13.61 -23.59 -2.21
N ASP A 56 13.51 -23.62 -0.90
CA ASP A 56 12.28 -23.65 -0.11
C ASP A 56 11.57 -22.28 0.02
N VAL A 57 12.24 -21.16 -0.30
CA VAL A 57 11.68 -19.82 -0.19
C VAL A 57 11.12 -19.37 -1.52
N ALA A 58 9.83 -19.10 -1.58
CA ALA A 58 9.18 -18.58 -2.78
C ALA A 58 9.79 -17.24 -3.21
N SER A 59 10.04 -17.06 -4.51
CA SER A 59 10.52 -15.79 -5.03
C SER A 59 10.02 -15.51 -6.44
N LEU A 60 9.84 -14.23 -6.76
CA LEU A 60 9.51 -13.75 -8.09
C LEU A 60 10.61 -12.82 -8.59
N ALA A 61 11.20 -13.14 -9.75
CA ALA A 61 12.08 -12.22 -10.46
C ALA A 61 11.24 -11.17 -11.21
N VAL A 62 11.60 -9.91 -11.06
CA VAL A 62 10.92 -8.80 -11.76
C VAL A 62 11.90 -8.10 -12.71
N PRO A 63 11.43 -7.60 -13.87
CA PRO A 63 12.30 -6.90 -14.81
C PRO A 63 12.83 -5.59 -14.21
N ARG A 64 14.13 -5.34 -14.41
CA ARG A 64 14.80 -4.12 -13.93
C ARG A 64 14.34 -2.87 -14.68
N ASP A 65 14.28 -2.99 -16.01
CA ASP A 65 14.19 -1.84 -16.90
C ASP A 65 12.74 -1.54 -17.34
N ASN A 66 11.77 -2.28 -16.82
CA ASN A 66 10.37 -2.09 -17.12
C ASN A 66 9.50 -2.18 -15.85
N PRO A 67 9.40 -1.08 -15.10
CA PRO A 67 8.61 -1.04 -13.85
C PRO A 67 7.13 -1.35 -14.06
N GLU A 68 6.56 -0.99 -15.20
CA GLU A 68 5.15 -1.27 -15.49
C GLU A 68 4.93 -2.77 -15.74
N ALA A 69 5.84 -3.43 -16.45
CA ALA A 69 5.80 -4.88 -16.60
C ALA A 69 5.98 -5.59 -15.25
N ALA A 70 6.85 -5.08 -14.38
CA ALA A 70 7.01 -5.59 -13.02
C ALA A 70 5.71 -5.47 -12.21
N LEU A 71 5.03 -4.31 -12.25
CA LEU A 71 3.74 -4.09 -11.61
C LEU A 71 2.68 -5.09 -12.11
N ARG A 72 2.56 -5.24 -13.44
CA ARG A 72 1.63 -6.20 -14.05
C ARG A 72 1.93 -7.64 -13.65
N GLY A 73 3.20 -8.02 -13.66
CA GLY A 73 3.63 -9.39 -13.29
C GLY A 73 3.31 -9.72 -11.84
N ILE A 74 3.53 -8.78 -10.92
CA ILE A 74 3.16 -8.97 -9.50
C ILE A 74 1.65 -9.03 -9.35
N ALA A 75 0.91 -8.12 -9.99
CA ALA A 75 -0.55 -8.08 -9.90
C ALA A 75 -1.24 -9.29 -10.54
N ALA A 76 -0.58 -9.97 -11.48
CA ALA A 76 -1.07 -11.22 -12.05
C ALA A 76 -0.76 -12.45 -11.17
N ALA A 77 0.29 -12.38 -10.35
CA ALA A 77 0.75 -13.51 -9.54
C ALA A 77 0.21 -13.50 -8.10
N PHE A 78 -0.23 -12.35 -7.60
CA PHE A 78 -0.62 -12.18 -6.20
C PHE A 78 -1.87 -11.33 -6.05
N GLU A 79 -2.64 -11.61 -5.01
CA GLU A 79 -3.76 -10.77 -4.59
C GLU A 79 -3.30 -9.69 -3.60
N PRO A 80 -3.89 -8.48 -3.64
CA PRO A 80 -3.63 -7.45 -2.65
C PRO A 80 -4.17 -7.85 -1.27
N ALA A 81 -3.50 -7.42 -0.21
CA ALA A 81 -3.91 -7.66 1.17
C ALA A 81 -5.04 -6.73 1.65
N GLY A 82 -5.41 -5.75 0.85
CA GLY A 82 -6.48 -4.79 1.14
C GLY A 82 -6.79 -3.90 -0.06
N PRO A 83 -7.76 -3.00 0.07
CA PRO A 83 -8.16 -2.11 -1.02
C PRO A 83 -7.03 -1.14 -1.41
N PRO A 84 -7.09 -0.57 -2.63
CA PRO A 84 -6.16 0.48 -3.03
C PRO A 84 -6.14 1.64 -2.03
N PHE A 85 -4.95 2.22 -1.82
CA PHE A 85 -4.67 3.32 -0.90
C PHE A 85 -4.93 3.03 0.58
N SER A 86 -4.99 1.74 0.97
CA SER A 86 -5.14 1.32 2.37
C SER A 86 -3.82 1.15 3.11
N ARG A 87 -2.68 1.24 2.43
CA ARG A 87 -1.35 1.06 3.03
C ARG A 87 -0.45 2.28 2.84
N CYS A 88 0.36 2.53 3.86
CA CYS A 88 1.39 3.57 3.79
C CYS A 88 2.44 3.21 2.72
N PRO A 89 2.65 4.03 1.68
CA PRO A 89 3.66 3.75 0.66
C PRO A 89 5.09 3.80 1.22
N VAL A 90 5.31 4.48 2.35
CA VAL A 90 6.63 4.64 2.96
C VAL A 90 7.02 3.43 3.81
N CYS A 91 6.17 3.02 4.76
CA CYS A 91 6.50 2.00 5.76
C CYS A 91 5.63 0.74 5.71
N ASN A 92 4.69 0.65 4.75
CA ASN A 92 3.82 -0.51 4.56
C ASN A 92 2.73 -0.74 5.62
N THR A 93 2.68 0.05 6.68
CA THR A 93 1.66 -0.07 7.73
C THR A 93 0.27 0.22 7.15
N ALA A 94 -0.76 -0.49 7.62
CA ALA A 94 -2.14 -0.18 7.28
C ALA A 94 -2.47 1.27 7.71
N LEU A 95 -3.16 2.00 6.85
CA LEU A 95 -3.60 3.36 7.13
C LEU A 95 -4.89 3.33 7.93
N GLU A 96 -5.02 4.28 8.85
CA GLU A 96 -6.22 4.49 9.64
C GLU A 96 -6.96 5.72 9.14
N ARG A 97 -8.27 5.60 8.96
CA ARG A 97 -9.12 6.76 8.68
C ARG A 97 -9.19 7.66 9.92
N ARG A 98 -9.14 8.97 9.70
CA ARG A 98 -9.13 9.97 10.77
C ARG A 98 -10.03 11.16 10.41
N HIS A 99 -10.57 11.79 11.43
CA HIS A 99 -11.37 13.01 11.26
C HIS A 99 -10.50 14.23 11.00
N ALA A 100 -11.05 15.21 10.27
CA ALA A 100 -10.35 16.44 9.93
C ALA A 100 -9.88 17.24 11.15
N VAL A 101 -10.59 17.11 12.29
CA VAL A 101 -10.22 17.79 13.54
C VAL A 101 -8.88 17.30 14.08
N GLU A 102 -8.55 16.01 13.90
CA GLU A 102 -7.31 15.40 14.37
C GLU A 102 -6.11 15.85 13.53
N ALA A 103 -6.33 16.24 12.27
CA ALA A 103 -5.31 16.66 11.33
C ALA A 103 -5.00 18.16 11.36
N ARG A 104 -5.60 18.92 12.30
CA ARG A 104 -5.36 20.37 12.44
C ARG A 104 -3.89 20.62 12.79
N GLY A 105 -3.28 21.55 12.03
CA GLY A 105 -1.85 21.86 12.18
C GLY A 105 -0.90 20.94 11.38
N GLU A 106 -1.35 19.74 11.01
CA GLU A 106 -0.55 18.74 10.28
C GLU A 106 -0.84 18.75 8.77
N VAL A 107 -2.06 19.16 8.41
CA VAL A 107 -2.56 19.13 7.03
C VAL A 107 -2.98 20.52 6.60
N PRO A 108 -2.73 20.93 5.33
CA PRO A 108 -3.12 22.26 4.85
C PRO A 108 -4.62 22.51 5.02
N GLY A 109 -4.98 23.72 5.48
CA GLY A 109 -6.38 24.08 5.77
C GLY A 109 -7.35 23.92 4.58
N ARG A 110 -6.86 24.05 3.33
CA ARG A 110 -7.68 23.78 2.13
C ARG A 110 -8.13 22.31 2.06
N VAL A 111 -7.28 21.36 2.51
CA VAL A 111 -7.60 19.93 2.54
C VAL A 111 -8.63 19.65 3.62
N LEU A 112 -8.49 20.28 4.79
CA LEU A 112 -9.46 20.14 5.89
C LEU A 112 -10.86 20.63 5.48
N ARG A 113 -10.93 21.66 4.61
CA ARG A 113 -12.22 22.21 4.12
C ARG A 113 -12.82 21.43 2.94
N SER A 114 -12.03 20.64 2.23
CA SER A 114 -12.51 19.90 1.05
C SER A 114 -13.42 18.72 1.39
N GLY A 115 -13.50 18.32 2.66
CA GLY A 115 -14.22 17.11 3.06
C GLY A 115 -13.60 15.81 2.55
N SER A 116 -12.41 15.89 1.95
CA SER A 116 -11.69 14.68 1.46
C SER A 116 -11.37 13.77 2.62
N GLY A 117 -11.60 12.48 2.44
CA GLY A 117 -11.22 11.47 3.43
C GLY A 117 -9.74 11.56 3.79
N LEU A 118 -9.45 11.60 5.07
CA LEU A 118 -8.09 11.66 5.62
C LEU A 118 -7.68 10.30 6.14
N SER A 119 -6.43 9.93 5.88
CA SER A 119 -5.83 8.73 6.43
C SER A 119 -4.50 9.07 7.11
N HIS A 120 -4.22 8.43 8.21
CA HIS A 120 -2.99 8.60 8.98
C HIS A 120 -2.23 7.28 9.08
N CYS A 121 -0.92 7.35 9.02
CA CYS A 121 -0.08 6.19 9.28
C CYS A 121 0.34 6.16 10.76
N PRO A 122 -0.13 5.20 11.57
CA PRO A 122 0.20 5.16 12.99
C PRO A 122 1.68 4.90 13.27
N ASN A 123 2.42 4.34 12.29
CA ASN A 123 3.84 4.02 12.48
C ASN A 123 4.77 5.19 12.12
N CYS A 124 4.53 5.90 10.99
CA CYS A 124 5.45 6.96 10.55
C CYS A 124 4.84 8.37 10.63
N GLY A 125 3.65 8.52 11.18
CA GLY A 125 2.98 9.80 11.42
C GLY A 125 2.52 10.56 10.17
N LYS A 126 2.65 9.96 8.97
CA LYS A 126 2.29 10.67 7.73
C LYS A 126 0.79 10.69 7.50
N TRP A 127 0.31 11.86 7.09
CA TRP A 127 -1.06 12.08 6.64
C TRP A 127 -1.19 11.89 5.13
N TYR A 128 -2.32 11.35 4.71
CA TYR A 128 -2.70 11.12 3.32
C TYR A 128 -4.14 11.59 3.12
N TRP A 129 -4.44 12.14 1.94
CA TRP A 129 -5.79 12.61 1.56
C TRP A 129 -6.04 12.39 0.08
N GLU A 130 -7.30 12.25 -0.26
CA GLU A 130 -7.73 12.18 -1.65
C GLU A 130 -7.67 13.58 -2.28
N GLY A 131 -7.00 13.68 -3.41
CA GLY A 131 -6.83 14.92 -4.16
C GLY A 131 -6.23 14.64 -5.52
N SER A 132 -6.04 15.67 -6.34
CA SER A 132 -5.61 15.56 -7.73
C SER A 132 -4.34 14.72 -7.97
N HIS A 133 -3.46 14.65 -6.97
CA HIS A 133 -2.27 13.78 -7.06
C HIS A 133 -2.66 12.30 -6.95
N VAL A 134 -3.54 11.96 -6.03
CA VAL A 134 -4.05 10.59 -5.84
C VAL A 134 -4.87 10.17 -7.05
N GLU A 135 -5.70 11.05 -7.59
CA GLU A 135 -6.48 10.79 -8.82
C GLU A 135 -5.58 10.49 -10.02
N ARG A 136 -4.52 11.30 -10.23
CA ARG A 136 -3.53 11.04 -11.29
C ARG A 136 -2.78 9.73 -11.07
N MET A 137 -2.44 9.40 -9.83
CA MET A 137 -1.79 8.14 -9.49
C MET A 137 -2.72 6.96 -9.75
N ARG A 138 -3.99 7.05 -9.37
CA ARG A 138 -5.02 6.05 -9.65
C ARG A 138 -5.15 5.80 -11.15
N ALA A 139 -5.37 6.85 -11.94
CA ALA A 139 -5.51 6.76 -13.38
C ALA A 139 -4.26 6.14 -14.05
N TRP A 140 -3.06 6.47 -13.57
CA TRP A 140 -1.84 5.84 -14.07
C TRP A 140 -1.78 4.35 -13.72
N LEU A 141 -2.10 3.96 -12.49
CA LEU A 141 -2.13 2.56 -12.05
C LEU A 141 -3.17 1.74 -12.84
N GLU A 142 -4.36 2.28 -13.07
CA GLU A 142 -5.41 1.65 -13.87
C GLU A 142 -4.96 1.42 -15.32
N ARG A 143 -4.30 2.41 -15.93
CA ARG A 143 -3.73 2.28 -17.27
C ARG A 143 -2.65 1.20 -17.32
N VAL A 144 -1.74 1.17 -16.33
CA VAL A 144 -0.69 0.16 -16.26
C VAL A 144 -1.25 -1.24 -16.09
N LEU A 145 -2.27 -1.41 -15.26
CA LEU A 145 -2.89 -2.71 -15.00
C LEU A 145 -3.91 -3.13 -16.04
N GLY A 146 -4.36 -2.20 -16.92
CA GLY A 146 -5.39 -2.45 -17.93
C GLY A 146 -6.78 -2.75 -17.32
N ARG A 147 -7.03 -2.33 -16.09
CA ARG A 147 -8.30 -2.53 -15.39
C ARG A 147 -8.56 -1.42 -14.38
N PRO A 148 -9.84 -1.11 -14.07
CA PRO A 148 -10.16 -0.18 -13.00
C PRO A 148 -9.71 -0.73 -11.64
N LEU A 149 -9.35 0.19 -10.74
CA LEU A 149 -9.07 -0.12 -9.34
C LEU A 149 -10.38 -0.09 -8.54
N ALA A 150 -10.49 -1.00 -7.59
CA ALA A 150 -11.57 -0.94 -6.60
C ALA A 150 -11.60 0.44 -5.92
N PRO A 151 -12.78 0.93 -5.49
CA PRO A 151 -12.87 2.13 -4.68
C PRO A 151 -11.94 2.04 -3.45
N SER A 152 -11.41 3.17 -3.01
CA SER A 152 -10.79 3.25 -1.68
C SER A 152 -11.82 2.80 -0.64
N ALA A 153 -11.38 2.23 0.49
CA ALA A 153 -12.31 1.78 1.52
C ALA A 153 -13.30 2.90 1.88
N PRO A 154 -14.61 2.59 1.99
CA PRO A 154 -15.61 3.61 2.30
C PRO A 154 -15.29 4.29 3.63
N ASP A 155 -15.61 5.57 3.70
CA ASP A 155 -15.53 6.33 4.94
C ASP A 155 -16.58 5.78 5.92
N ARG A 156 -16.12 5.13 7.00
CA ARG A 156 -17.02 4.62 8.05
C ARG A 156 -17.50 5.72 9.01
N SER A 157 -17.20 6.98 8.72
CA SER A 157 -17.58 8.10 9.57
C SER A 157 -19.05 8.52 9.44
N ASP A 158 -19.82 7.94 8.48
CA ASP A 158 -21.21 8.33 8.23
C ASP A 158 -22.27 7.36 8.80
N SER A 159 -21.89 6.45 9.70
CA SER A 159 -22.84 5.56 10.40
C SER A 159 -23.15 6.00 11.84
N GLY A 160 -23.20 7.29 12.10
CA GLY A 160 -23.56 7.87 13.39
C GLY A 160 -24.89 8.62 13.36
N ALA A 161 -25.98 8.02 12.87
CA ALA A 161 -27.30 8.48 13.25
C ALA A 161 -27.57 8.00 14.68
N PRO A 162 -27.85 8.89 15.64
CA PRO A 162 -28.27 8.47 16.98
C PRO A 162 -29.60 7.68 16.88
N PRO A 163 -29.83 6.67 17.72
CA PRO A 163 -31.10 5.98 17.74
C PRO A 163 -32.21 6.98 18.09
N GLU A 164 -33.24 7.07 17.24
CA GLU A 164 -34.46 7.78 17.56
C GLU A 164 -35.05 7.17 18.83
N GLU A 165 -35.12 7.97 19.90
CA GLU A 165 -35.89 7.62 21.08
C GLU A 165 -37.37 7.48 20.70
N PRO A 166 -38.07 6.41 21.11
CA PRO A 166 -39.50 6.29 20.88
C PRO A 166 -40.24 7.36 21.71
N ARG A 167 -40.94 8.27 21.02
CA ARG A 167 -41.85 9.21 21.67
C ARG A 167 -42.98 8.41 22.30
N GLY A 168 -42.91 8.28 23.62
CA GLY A 168 -44.00 7.73 24.40
C GLY A 168 -45.28 8.58 24.26
N SER A 169 -46.39 7.91 24.09
CA SER A 169 -47.76 8.40 24.19
C SER A 169 -48.17 8.51 25.65
#